data_eaf9149c1fed882e3d503c6e3df860ca
#
_entry.id   eaf9149c1fed882e3d503c6e3df860ca
#
_cell.length_a   1.000
_cell.length_b   1.000
_cell.length_c   1.000
_cell.angle_alpha   90.00
_cell.angle_beta   90.00
_cell.angle_gamma   90.00
#
_symmetry.space_group_name_H-M   'P 1'
#
loop_
_entity.id
_entity.type
_entity.pdbx_description
1 polymer ?
#
loop_
_entity_poly.entity_id
_entity_poly.type
_entity_poly.pdbx_seq_one_letter_code
_entity_poly.pdbx_strand_id
1 'polypeptide(L)'
;FQIGDQCWSGFPLIQLPDLSALKATVKINEVDVAKLNKGLKVEIKPDAFSESVFSGTVNSIANLAVNKDQNSKIKVFPVEILLNESDKNLLPGLTVSCRIIIDKVDDVLYIPIDAVIAEGDKNYVYRKRGSGYDKTEIETGINNTDYIVVTNGLKAGEEVALVNPFAEENKENNTENAKIG
;
A
#
# COMPACT_ATOMS: atom_id res chain seq x y z
N PHE A 1 -0.25 -30.83 28.85
CA PHE A 1 -0.43 -31.66 30.07
C PHE A 1 -0.22 -33.12 29.71
N GLN A 2 0.54 -33.82 30.52
CA GLN A 2 0.74 -35.28 30.43
C GLN A 2 0.06 -35.98 31.64
N ILE A 3 -0.20 -37.28 31.49
CA ILE A 3 -0.77 -38.05 32.55
C ILE A 3 0.23 -38.06 33.73
N GLY A 4 -0.20 -37.52 34.91
CA GLY A 4 0.62 -37.36 36.11
C GLY A 4 1.03 -35.94 36.45
N ASP A 5 0.74 -34.94 35.55
CA ASP A 5 1.01 -33.55 35.88
C ASP A 5 0.11 -33.06 37.04
N GLN A 6 0.68 -32.29 37.97
CA GLN A 6 -0.07 -31.69 39.06
C GLN A 6 -0.83 -30.46 38.59
N CYS A 7 -2.15 -30.47 38.73
CA CYS A 7 -3.00 -29.33 38.42
C CYS A 7 -3.16 -28.45 39.69
N TRP A 8 -2.90 -27.15 39.55
CA TRP A 8 -3.07 -26.17 40.64
C TRP A 8 -4.42 -25.46 40.46
N SER A 9 -5.06 -25.15 41.58
CA SER A 9 -6.32 -24.40 41.56
C SER A 9 -6.12 -23.04 40.86
N GLY A 10 -6.97 -22.76 39.85
CA GLY A 10 -6.90 -21.55 39.04
C GLY A 10 -6.02 -21.64 37.76
N PHE A 11 -5.40 -22.80 37.53
CA PHE A 11 -4.65 -23.01 36.27
C PHE A 11 -5.58 -23.50 35.15
N PRO A 12 -5.65 -22.81 34.00
CA PRO A 12 -6.52 -23.24 32.92
C PRO A 12 -5.99 -24.52 32.27
N LEU A 13 -6.79 -25.59 32.30
CA LEU A 13 -6.44 -26.88 31.68
C LEU A 13 -6.66 -26.89 30.20
N ILE A 14 -7.71 -26.23 29.72
CA ILE A 14 -8.10 -26.16 28.33
C ILE A 14 -8.63 -24.76 28.06
N GLN A 15 -8.20 -24.16 26.96
CA GLN A 15 -8.74 -22.89 26.47
C GLN A 15 -9.39 -23.17 25.12
N LEU A 16 -10.69 -22.97 25.03
CA LEU A 16 -11.43 -23.04 23.77
C LEU A 16 -11.56 -21.62 23.22
N PRO A 17 -10.95 -21.31 22.07
CA PRO A 17 -11.12 -20.00 21.45
C PRO A 17 -12.55 -19.86 20.91
N ASP A 18 -13.12 -18.68 21.06
CA ASP A 18 -14.35 -18.30 20.38
C ASP A 18 -13.99 -17.93 18.91
N LEU A 19 -14.46 -18.73 17.99
CA LEU A 19 -14.23 -18.55 16.53
C LEU A 19 -15.37 -17.78 15.84
N SER A 20 -16.32 -17.25 16.59
CA SER A 20 -17.44 -16.48 16.01
C SER A 20 -17.00 -15.15 15.42
N ALA A 21 -15.90 -14.58 15.89
CA ALA A 21 -15.29 -13.37 15.38
C ALA A 21 -13.77 -13.52 15.31
N LEU A 22 -13.22 -13.33 14.11
CA LEU A 22 -11.79 -13.34 13.88
C LEU A 22 -11.27 -11.90 13.76
N LYS A 23 -10.10 -11.67 14.32
CA LYS A 23 -9.39 -10.40 14.17
C LYS A 23 -7.98 -10.62 13.65
N ALA A 24 -7.52 -9.72 12.81
CA ALA A 24 -6.12 -9.61 12.42
C ALA A 24 -5.47 -8.44 13.14
N THR A 25 -4.22 -8.61 13.55
CA THR A 25 -3.44 -7.52 14.13
C THR A 25 -2.28 -7.21 13.20
N VAL A 26 -2.22 -5.98 12.72
CA VAL A 26 -1.14 -5.48 11.85
C VAL A 26 -0.35 -4.39 12.56
N LYS A 27 0.94 -4.28 12.23
CA LYS A 27 1.83 -3.25 12.77
C LYS A 27 2.08 -2.19 11.68
N ILE A 28 1.60 -0.98 11.92
CA ILE A 28 1.69 0.15 10.97
C ILE A 28 2.76 1.13 11.44
N ASN A 29 3.56 1.64 10.51
CA ASN A 29 4.58 2.64 10.82
C ASN A 29 3.95 3.98 11.28
N GLU A 30 4.69 4.73 12.09
CA GLU A 30 4.27 6.03 12.61
C GLU A 30 3.88 7.03 11.51
N VAL A 31 4.61 7.02 10.39
CA VAL A 31 4.33 7.93 9.26
C VAL A 31 2.99 7.64 8.56
N ASP A 32 2.52 6.41 8.62
CA ASP A 32 1.30 5.99 7.93
C ASP A 32 0.08 5.93 8.85
N VAL A 33 0.28 5.78 10.16
CA VAL A 33 -0.83 5.68 11.11
C VAL A 33 -1.70 6.92 11.14
N ALA A 34 -1.13 8.11 10.88
CA ALA A 34 -1.86 9.38 10.84
C ALA A 34 -2.94 9.43 9.73
N LYS A 35 -2.80 8.60 8.71
CA LYS A 35 -3.77 8.49 7.59
C LYS A 35 -4.91 7.53 7.91
N LEU A 36 -4.81 6.77 9.01
CA LEU A 36 -5.77 5.72 9.35
C LEU A 36 -6.88 6.24 10.24
N ASN A 37 -8.08 5.75 9.97
CA ASN A 37 -9.26 5.99 10.77
C ASN A 37 -9.97 4.66 11.08
N LYS A 38 -10.69 4.62 12.19
CA LYS A 38 -11.57 3.50 12.50
C LYS A 38 -12.67 3.41 11.43
N GLY A 39 -13.01 2.18 11.03
CA GLY A 39 -14.05 1.91 10.02
C GLY A 39 -13.54 1.84 8.58
N LEU A 40 -12.25 2.08 8.31
CA LEU A 40 -11.67 1.88 6.98
C LEU A 40 -11.82 0.44 6.54
N LYS A 41 -12.12 0.24 5.26
CA LYS A 41 -12.20 -1.08 4.65
C LYS A 41 -10.80 -1.69 4.49
N VAL A 42 -10.72 -2.99 4.70
CA VAL A 42 -9.47 -3.74 4.60
C VAL A 42 -9.70 -5.00 3.79
N GLU A 43 -8.83 -5.23 2.83
CA GLU A 43 -8.70 -6.51 2.14
C GLU A 43 -7.65 -7.35 2.88
N ILE A 44 -8.03 -8.55 3.27
CA ILE A 44 -7.21 -9.47 4.06
C ILE A 44 -6.92 -10.70 3.21
N LYS A 45 -5.65 -10.99 3.01
CA LYS A 45 -5.18 -12.11 2.22
C LYS A 45 -4.32 -13.02 3.09
N PRO A 46 -4.81 -14.22 3.46
CA PRO A 46 -4.00 -15.18 4.20
C PRO A 46 -2.87 -15.73 3.33
N ASP A 47 -1.66 -15.83 3.89
CA ASP A 47 -0.50 -16.34 3.15
C ASP A 47 -0.68 -17.82 2.77
N ALA A 48 -1.43 -18.57 3.60
CA ALA A 48 -1.73 -19.98 3.35
C ALA A 48 -2.72 -20.20 2.19
N PHE A 49 -3.56 -19.19 1.85
CA PHE A 49 -4.62 -19.27 0.84
C PHE A 49 -4.59 -18.02 -0.04
N SER A 50 -3.51 -17.87 -0.82
CA SER A 50 -3.22 -16.65 -1.56
C SER A 50 -4.26 -16.23 -2.60
N GLU A 51 -5.13 -17.13 -3.01
CA GLU A 51 -6.25 -16.85 -3.96
C GLU A 51 -7.50 -16.29 -3.26
N SER A 52 -7.62 -16.48 -1.95
CA SER A 52 -8.79 -16.03 -1.19
C SER A 52 -8.55 -14.65 -0.60
N VAL A 53 -9.46 -13.72 -0.85
CA VAL A 53 -9.46 -12.37 -0.28
C VAL A 53 -10.68 -12.22 0.61
N PHE A 54 -10.44 -11.87 1.87
CA PHE A 54 -11.47 -11.61 2.86
C PHE A 54 -11.63 -10.12 3.10
N SER A 55 -12.83 -9.71 3.43
CA SER A 55 -13.11 -8.31 3.79
C SER A 55 -13.07 -8.12 5.29
N GLY A 56 -12.56 -6.97 5.70
CA GLY A 56 -12.53 -6.55 7.11
C GLY A 56 -12.67 -5.06 7.27
N THR A 57 -12.71 -4.62 8.50
CA THR A 57 -12.76 -3.20 8.87
C THR A 57 -11.77 -2.90 9.98
N VAL A 58 -11.16 -1.72 9.95
CA VAL A 58 -10.32 -1.23 11.04
C VAL A 58 -11.20 -1.03 12.28
N ASN A 59 -10.98 -1.85 13.29
CA ASN A 59 -11.73 -1.80 14.54
C ASN A 59 -11.11 -0.84 15.55
N SER A 60 -9.80 -0.92 15.75
CA SER A 60 -9.08 -0.06 16.68
C SER A 60 -7.63 0.18 16.24
N ILE A 61 -7.12 1.35 16.59
CA ILE A 61 -5.73 1.76 16.41
C ILE A 61 -5.18 2.00 17.80
N ALA A 62 -4.05 1.36 18.15
CA ALA A 62 -3.45 1.56 19.46
C ALA A 62 -2.96 3.01 19.62
N ASN A 63 -3.20 3.59 20.78
CA ASN A 63 -2.76 4.95 21.10
C ASN A 63 -1.27 5.02 21.52
N LEU A 64 -0.63 3.86 21.71
CA LEU A 64 0.76 3.78 22.12
C LEU A 64 1.56 2.98 21.09
N ALA A 65 2.65 3.60 20.63
CA ALA A 65 3.60 2.93 19.77
C ALA A 65 4.40 1.87 20.51
N VAL A 66 4.66 0.76 19.83
CA VAL A 66 5.56 -0.30 20.31
C VAL A 66 6.77 -0.40 19.40
N ASN A 67 7.83 -1.03 19.84
CA ASN A 67 8.95 -1.34 18.94
C ASN A 67 8.50 -2.44 17.96
N LYS A 68 8.93 -2.32 16.71
CA LYS A 68 8.64 -3.33 15.69
C LYS A 68 9.10 -4.71 16.10
N ASP A 69 10.31 -4.79 16.65
CA ASP A 69 10.95 -5.99 17.20
C ASP A 69 11.78 -5.61 18.44
N GLN A 70 12.23 -6.61 19.20
CA GLN A 70 12.97 -6.39 20.48
C GLN A 70 14.24 -5.53 20.30
N ASN A 71 14.90 -5.61 19.13
CA ASN A 71 16.14 -4.87 18.84
C ASN A 71 15.92 -3.70 17.85
N SER A 72 14.68 -3.39 17.47
CA SER A 72 14.38 -2.34 16.50
C SER A 72 14.06 -1.02 17.20
N LYS A 73 14.65 0.08 16.70
CA LYS A 73 14.28 1.44 17.09
C LYS A 73 13.04 1.95 16.33
N ILE A 74 12.55 1.17 15.35
CA ILE A 74 11.40 1.55 14.54
C ILE A 74 10.14 1.41 15.39
N LYS A 75 9.38 2.49 15.47
CA LYS A 75 8.10 2.55 16.17
C LYS A 75 6.97 2.17 15.22
N VAL A 76 6.08 1.33 15.73
CA VAL A 76 4.89 0.88 15.01
C VAL A 76 3.68 0.94 15.92
N PHE A 77 2.53 1.16 15.35
CA PHE A 77 1.24 1.15 16.03
C PHE A 77 0.50 -0.14 15.70
N PRO A 78 0.14 -0.95 16.69
CA PRO A 78 -0.77 -2.07 16.51
C PRO A 78 -2.15 -1.58 16.05
N VAL A 79 -2.66 -2.16 14.97
CA VAL A 79 -3.99 -1.90 14.45
C VAL A 79 -4.76 -3.22 14.44
N GLU A 80 -5.94 -3.24 15.05
CA GLU A 80 -6.82 -4.39 15.03
C GLU A 80 -7.84 -4.24 13.88
N ILE A 81 -7.95 -5.27 13.08
CA ILE A 81 -8.87 -5.37 11.97
C ILE A 81 -9.85 -6.49 12.31
N LEU A 82 -11.13 -6.19 12.28
CA LEU A 82 -12.18 -7.19 12.45
C LEU A 82 -12.55 -7.75 11.08
N LEU A 83 -12.57 -9.06 10.94
CA LEU A 83 -13.05 -9.72 9.73
C LEU A 83 -14.57 -9.65 9.69
N ASN A 84 -15.13 -9.30 8.53
CA ASN A 84 -16.59 -9.21 8.34
C ASN A 84 -17.21 -10.58 8.11
N GLU A 85 -16.42 -11.54 7.63
CA GLU A 85 -16.84 -12.89 7.31
C GLU A 85 -15.94 -13.89 8.02
N SER A 86 -16.53 -14.94 8.56
CA SER A 86 -15.79 -16.08 9.11
C SER A 86 -15.87 -17.23 8.11
N ASP A 87 -14.72 -17.70 7.65
CA ASP A 87 -14.59 -18.94 6.90
C ASP A 87 -14.06 -20.04 7.81
N LYS A 88 -14.53 -21.26 7.64
CA LYS A 88 -14.09 -22.45 8.40
C LYS A 88 -12.59 -22.75 8.19
N ASN A 89 -12.01 -22.27 7.10
CA ASN A 89 -10.60 -22.45 6.78
C ASN A 89 -9.70 -21.40 7.47
N LEU A 90 -10.28 -20.32 8.01
CA LEU A 90 -9.54 -19.29 8.72
C LEU A 90 -9.32 -19.73 10.18
N LEU A 91 -8.11 -20.17 10.45
CA LEU A 91 -7.71 -20.58 11.81
C LEU A 91 -6.92 -19.46 12.49
N PRO A 92 -7.10 -19.28 13.81
CA PRO A 92 -6.23 -18.41 14.60
C PRO A 92 -4.76 -18.83 14.46
N GLY A 93 -3.87 -17.83 14.34
CA GLY A 93 -2.43 -18.05 14.19
C GLY A 93 -1.92 -18.02 12.74
N LEU A 94 -2.80 -17.88 11.75
CA LEU A 94 -2.38 -17.67 10.37
C LEU A 94 -1.75 -16.29 10.19
N THR A 95 -0.72 -16.22 9.36
CA THR A 95 -0.16 -14.95 8.86
C THR A 95 -1.03 -14.43 7.73
N VAL A 96 -1.29 -13.13 7.74
CA VAL A 96 -2.12 -12.46 6.75
C VAL A 96 -1.45 -11.19 6.25
N SER A 97 -1.62 -10.91 4.97
CA SER A 97 -1.31 -9.63 4.35
C SER A 97 -2.57 -8.78 4.30
N CYS A 98 -2.50 -7.53 4.77
CA CYS A 98 -3.64 -6.63 4.84
C CYS A 98 -3.41 -5.39 3.98
N ARG A 99 -4.38 -5.06 3.10
CA ARG A 99 -4.43 -3.83 2.32
C ARG A 99 -5.52 -2.94 2.90
N ILE A 100 -5.15 -1.87 3.60
CA ILE A 100 -6.08 -0.89 4.15
C ILE A 100 -6.39 0.14 3.07
N ILE A 101 -7.67 0.34 2.76
CA ILE A 101 -8.14 1.29 1.75
C ILE A 101 -8.40 2.61 2.49
N ILE A 102 -7.47 3.56 2.33
CA ILE A 102 -7.53 4.86 3.01
C ILE A 102 -8.49 5.78 2.28
N ASP A 103 -8.41 5.78 0.94
CA ASP A 103 -9.24 6.62 0.10
C ASP A 103 -9.52 5.89 -1.22
N LYS A 104 -10.66 6.18 -1.81
CA LYS A 104 -11.07 5.68 -3.11
C LYS A 104 -11.68 6.81 -3.91
N VAL A 105 -11.07 7.12 -5.02
CA VAL A 105 -11.56 8.13 -5.94
C VAL A 105 -12.05 7.42 -7.19
N ASP A 106 -13.32 7.60 -7.50
CA ASP A 106 -13.95 7.06 -8.70
C ASP A 106 -13.94 8.13 -9.80
N ASP A 107 -13.99 7.70 -11.07
CA ASP A 107 -14.06 8.55 -12.26
C ASP A 107 -12.93 9.59 -12.40
N VAL A 108 -11.71 9.19 -12.10
CA VAL A 108 -10.54 10.05 -12.29
C VAL A 108 -9.62 9.52 -13.39
N LEU A 109 -9.01 10.44 -14.12
CA LEU A 109 -7.91 10.10 -15.02
C LEU A 109 -6.64 9.88 -14.18
N TYR A 110 -5.98 8.76 -14.37
CA TYR A 110 -4.72 8.46 -13.69
C TYR A 110 -3.70 7.90 -14.66
N ILE A 111 -2.44 8.10 -14.35
CA ILE A 111 -1.30 7.58 -15.11
C ILE A 111 -0.30 6.93 -14.16
N PRO A 112 0.56 6.02 -14.63
CA PRO A 112 1.68 5.52 -13.85
C PRO A 112 2.57 6.68 -13.38
N ILE A 113 3.04 6.63 -12.14
CA ILE A 113 3.88 7.69 -11.57
C ILE A 113 5.20 7.84 -12.33
N ASP A 114 5.71 6.75 -12.91
CA ASP A 114 6.92 6.73 -13.72
C ASP A 114 6.81 7.54 -15.02
N ALA A 115 5.59 7.82 -15.49
CA ALA A 115 5.36 8.65 -16.66
C ALA A 115 5.48 10.14 -16.37
N VAL A 116 5.52 10.56 -15.11
CA VAL A 116 5.54 11.96 -14.71
C VAL A 116 6.97 12.45 -14.53
N ILE A 117 7.28 13.56 -15.18
CA ILE A 117 8.56 14.25 -15.07
C ILE A 117 8.34 15.55 -14.32
N ALA A 118 8.93 15.67 -13.16
CA ALA A 118 8.89 16.88 -12.36
C ALA A 118 10.06 17.82 -12.78
N GLU A 119 9.74 19.03 -13.16
CA GLU A 119 10.71 20.08 -13.47
C GLU A 119 10.36 21.37 -12.71
N GLY A 120 11.08 21.65 -11.65
CA GLY A 120 10.76 22.74 -10.72
C GLY A 120 9.41 22.49 -10.05
N ASP A 121 8.49 23.44 -10.17
CA ASP A 121 7.16 23.38 -9.59
C ASP A 121 6.09 22.79 -10.55
N LYS A 122 6.52 22.28 -11.70
CA LYS A 122 5.61 21.80 -12.74
C LYS A 122 5.84 20.33 -13.05
N ASN A 123 4.74 19.65 -13.40
CA ASN A 123 4.74 18.27 -13.83
C ASN A 123 4.46 18.17 -15.33
N TYR A 124 5.19 17.30 -16.00
CA TYR A 124 5.09 17.06 -17.44
C TYR A 124 4.98 15.57 -17.74
N VAL A 125 4.38 15.26 -18.87
CA VAL A 125 4.39 13.92 -19.48
C VAL A 125 4.77 14.03 -20.95
N TYR A 126 5.31 12.95 -21.50
CA TYR A 126 5.46 12.82 -22.94
C TYR A 126 4.23 12.09 -23.50
N ARG A 127 3.33 12.87 -24.10
CA ARG A 127 2.12 12.36 -24.73
C ARG A 127 2.42 11.95 -26.17
N LYS A 128 1.98 10.76 -26.56
CA LYS A 128 2.13 10.25 -27.93
C LYS A 128 1.28 11.04 -28.90
N ARG A 129 1.87 11.50 -30.01
CA ARG A 129 1.19 12.20 -31.09
C ARG A 129 1.68 11.69 -32.45
N GLY A 130 0.87 10.86 -33.08
CA GLY A 130 1.27 10.18 -34.32
C GLY A 130 2.48 9.27 -34.09
N SER A 131 3.59 9.54 -34.78
CA SER A 131 4.84 8.80 -34.64
C SER A 131 5.81 9.38 -33.62
N GLY A 132 5.47 10.50 -32.98
CA GLY A 132 6.35 11.19 -32.00
C GLY A 132 5.69 11.39 -30.65
N TYR A 133 6.39 12.16 -29.80
CA TYR A 133 5.94 12.53 -28.47
C TYR A 133 6.00 14.04 -28.28
N ASP A 134 4.95 14.59 -27.67
CA ASP A 134 4.88 16.00 -27.28
C ASP A 134 5.02 16.11 -25.77
N LYS A 135 5.91 16.96 -25.27
CA LYS A 135 6.00 17.32 -23.86
C LYS A 135 4.78 18.16 -23.48
N THR A 136 3.93 17.64 -22.61
CA THR A 136 2.67 18.26 -22.20
C THR A 136 2.72 18.54 -20.70
N GLU A 137 2.42 19.77 -20.31
CA GLU A 137 2.27 20.16 -18.89
C GLU A 137 0.97 19.56 -18.34
N ILE A 138 1.03 19.00 -17.14
CA ILE A 138 -0.12 18.41 -16.45
C ILE A 138 -0.24 18.93 -15.03
N GLU A 139 -1.48 19.01 -14.55
CA GLU A 139 -1.76 19.20 -13.14
C GLU A 139 -2.09 17.86 -12.52
N THR A 140 -1.49 17.59 -11.36
CA THR A 140 -1.63 16.31 -10.67
C THR A 140 -2.38 16.48 -9.36
N GLY A 141 -3.13 15.45 -8.99
CA GLY A 141 -3.85 15.35 -7.73
C GLY A 141 -3.19 14.36 -6.77
N ILE A 142 -4.04 13.61 -6.08
CA ILE A 142 -3.57 12.55 -5.16
C ILE A 142 -2.83 11.46 -5.91
N ASN A 143 -1.92 10.80 -5.22
CA ASN A 143 -1.14 9.70 -5.77
C ASN A 143 -1.02 8.55 -4.76
N ASN A 144 -0.70 7.39 -5.27
CA ASN A 144 -0.24 6.24 -4.49
C ASN A 144 1.17 5.82 -4.94
N THR A 145 1.59 4.61 -4.61
CA THR A 145 2.92 4.09 -4.97
C THR A 145 3.10 3.92 -6.49
N ASP A 146 2.03 3.61 -7.22
CA ASP A 146 2.10 3.18 -8.62
C ASP A 146 1.48 4.21 -9.57
N TYR A 147 0.48 4.98 -9.12
CA TYR A 147 -0.33 5.86 -9.96
C TYR A 147 -0.51 7.24 -9.35
N ILE A 148 -0.68 8.23 -10.23
CA ILE A 148 -1.02 9.61 -9.87
C ILE A 148 -2.24 10.06 -10.67
N VAL A 149 -3.16 10.74 -10.00
CA VAL A 149 -4.34 11.34 -10.63
C VAL A 149 -3.91 12.57 -11.42
N VAL A 150 -4.43 12.69 -12.65
CA VAL A 150 -4.27 13.88 -13.49
C VAL A 150 -5.55 14.66 -13.47
N THR A 151 -5.48 15.91 -12.99
CA THR A 151 -6.63 16.80 -12.90
C THR A 151 -6.79 17.66 -14.15
N ASN A 152 -5.70 17.95 -14.84
CA ASN A 152 -5.70 18.76 -16.07
C ASN A 152 -4.51 18.40 -16.97
N GLY A 153 -4.63 18.63 -18.28
CA GLY A 153 -3.54 18.45 -19.27
C GLY A 153 -3.63 17.20 -20.12
N LEU A 154 -4.39 16.18 -19.71
CA LEU A 154 -4.60 14.94 -20.48
C LEU A 154 -6.10 14.63 -20.64
N LYS A 155 -6.40 13.78 -21.62
CA LYS A 155 -7.73 13.22 -21.86
C LYS A 155 -7.70 11.70 -21.78
N ALA A 156 -8.83 11.12 -21.42
CA ALA A 156 -8.98 9.66 -21.39
C ALA A 156 -8.70 9.07 -22.79
N GLY A 157 -7.89 7.99 -22.82
CA GLY A 157 -7.49 7.30 -24.05
C GLY A 157 -6.23 7.85 -24.71
N GLU A 158 -5.61 8.91 -24.19
CA GLU A 158 -4.29 9.37 -24.66
C GLU A 158 -3.19 8.46 -24.11
N GLU A 159 -2.19 8.17 -24.93
CA GLU A 159 -1.03 7.35 -24.55
C GLU A 159 0.11 8.25 -24.06
N VAL A 160 0.74 7.86 -22.95
CA VAL A 160 1.91 8.56 -22.39
C VAL A 160 3.12 7.61 -22.34
N ALA A 161 4.31 8.16 -22.55
CA ALA A 161 5.55 7.40 -22.40
C ALA A 161 5.90 7.21 -20.92
N LEU A 162 6.30 6.01 -20.55
CA LEU A 162 6.77 5.69 -19.18
C LEU A 162 8.21 6.16 -18.92
N VAL A 163 8.95 6.43 -19.99
CA VAL A 163 10.36 6.85 -19.92
C VAL A 163 10.52 8.06 -20.84
N ASN A 164 11.44 8.96 -20.50
CA ASN A 164 11.77 10.09 -21.37
C ASN A 164 12.25 9.59 -22.76
N PRO A 165 11.45 9.76 -23.83
CA PRO A 165 11.82 9.26 -25.16
C PRO A 165 13.02 9.98 -25.77
N PHE A 166 13.46 11.11 -25.21
CA PHE A 166 14.60 11.92 -25.68
C PHE A 166 15.82 11.80 -24.74
N ALA A 167 15.81 10.85 -23.79
CA ALA A 167 16.91 10.70 -22.84
C ALA A 167 18.22 10.24 -23.49
N GLU A 168 18.15 9.51 -24.61
CA GLU A 168 19.33 9.04 -25.32
C GLU A 168 19.96 10.14 -26.20
N GLU A 169 19.15 10.97 -26.85
CA GLU A 169 19.66 12.11 -27.65
C GLU A 169 20.44 13.13 -26.81
N ASN A 170 20.08 13.31 -25.55
CA ASN A 170 20.79 14.21 -24.64
C ASN A 170 22.16 13.67 -24.17
N LYS A 171 22.42 12.36 -24.26
CA LYS A 171 23.72 11.77 -23.95
C LYS A 171 24.74 12.00 -25.08
N GLU A 172 24.31 11.93 -26.32
CA GLU A 172 25.20 12.15 -27.47
C GLU A 172 25.62 13.62 -27.59
N ASN A 173 24.69 14.56 -27.40
CA ASN A 173 24.99 16.00 -27.45
C ASN A 173 25.90 16.50 -26.32
N ASN A 174 25.88 15.82 -25.14
CA ASN A 174 26.78 16.17 -24.04
C ASN A 174 28.19 15.59 -24.21
N THR A 175 28.35 14.57 -25.04
CA THR A 175 29.67 13.96 -25.31
C THR A 175 30.42 14.71 -26.43
N GLU A 176 29.72 15.36 -27.35
CA GLU A 176 30.33 16.20 -28.39
C GLU A 176 30.86 17.54 -27.85
N ASN A 177 30.14 18.14 -26.90
CA ASN A 177 30.59 19.41 -26.26
C ASN A 177 31.74 19.24 -25.27
N ALA A 178 32.05 18.02 -24.82
CA ALA A 178 33.18 17.73 -23.94
C ALA A 178 34.51 17.46 -24.68
N LYS A 179 34.51 17.50 -26.02
CA LYS A 179 35.71 17.26 -26.86
C LYS A 179 36.35 18.50 -27.47
N ILE A 180 35.84 19.70 -27.17
CA ILE A 180 36.42 20.96 -27.62
C ILE A 180 36.80 21.80 -26.40
N GLY A 181 37.95 21.52 -25.84
CA GLY A 181 38.55 22.28 -24.75
C GLY A 181 39.97 21.83 -24.51
#